data_2eb0d9079b4f98a1a56689368d1677cf
#
_entry.id   2eb0d9079b4f98a1a56689368d1677cf
#
_cell.length_a   1.000
_cell.length_b   1.000
_cell.length_c   1.000
_cell.angle_alpha   90.00
_cell.angle_beta   90.00
_cell.angle_gamma   90.00
#
_symmetry.space_group_name_H-M   'P 1'
#
loop_
_entity.id
_entity.type
_entity.pdbx_description
1 polymer ?
#
loop_
_entity_poly.entity_id
_entity_poly.type
_entity_poly.pdbx_seq_one_letter_code
_entity_poly.pdbx_strand_id
1 'polypeptide(L)'
;MEDVVDIDADALSSGDATTLISSAIAGLNAEDIESFNILKDGSATSIYGARAMAGVIVITTKKGRAGVSRINYTGEFTYRMIPSYNEFNIMNSQDQMAVYEEMRKKGWLNLAETANRSESGVYGRMYNLISASLMENTPEAITGYLRSAEYRNTDWFQALFNNNIMHSHSVSLTSGTEKSSYYASLSALYDPGWTKTSKVSRYTANLNATYNILDNLTLNLISNASYRKQKAPGTLSSTTDAVTGTVKRDFDINPYSYAMNTSRTLDKDAYYTRNYAPFNILHELDANYMDLDVVDTKFQ
;
A
#
# COMPACT_ATOMS: atom_id res chain seq x y z
N MET A 1 -15.48 -26.14 -11.21
CA MET A 1 -15.84 -25.62 -9.87
C MET A 1 -15.15 -24.26 -9.76
N GLU A 2 -15.91 -23.18 -9.72
CA GLU A 2 -15.36 -21.83 -9.61
C GLU A 2 -15.02 -21.61 -8.13
N ASP A 3 -13.80 -21.10 -7.86
CA ASP A 3 -13.42 -20.82 -6.48
C ASP A 3 -14.05 -19.49 -6.03
N VAL A 4 -14.86 -19.60 -5.02
CA VAL A 4 -15.34 -18.44 -4.27
C VAL A 4 -14.23 -18.06 -3.27
N VAL A 5 -13.52 -16.99 -3.54
CA VAL A 5 -12.59 -16.41 -2.58
C VAL A 5 -13.41 -15.74 -1.50
N ASP A 6 -13.31 -16.25 -0.28
CA ASP A 6 -13.96 -15.67 0.88
C ASP A 6 -13.16 -14.44 1.31
N ILE A 7 -13.55 -13.29 0.80
CA ILE A 7 -13.00 -12.00 1.25
C ILE A 7 -14.00 -11.47 2.26
N ASP A 8 -13.56 -11.31 3.50
CA ASP A 8 -14.36 -10.67 4.53
C ASP A 8 -14.73 -9.24 4.08
N ALA A 9 -16.03 -9.00 3.92
CA ALA A 9 -16.53 -7.70 3.44
C ALA A 9 -16.18 -6.57 4.41
N ASP A 10 -16.10 -6.85 5.71
CA ASP A 10 -15.72 -5.88 6.73
C ASP A 10 -14.23 -5.55 6.64
N ALA A 11 -13.38 -6.55 6.39
CA ALA A 11 -11.95 -6.33 6.15
C ALA A 11 -11.69 -5.57 4.83
N LEU A 12 -12.49 -5.81 3.79
CA LEU A 12 -12.40 -5.06 2.54
C LEU A 12 -12.84 -3.60 2.71
N SER A 13 -13.90 -3.37 3.50
CA SER A 13 -14.43 -2.02 3.79
C SER A 13 -13.51 -1.23 4.72
N SER A 14 -12.79 -1.90 5.60
CA SER A 14 -11.81 -1.29 6.53
C SER A 14 -10.52 -0.84 5.82
N GLY A 15 -10.33 -1.23 4.54
CA GLY A 15 -9.09 -0.95 3.80
C GLY A 15 -7.89 -1.74 4.32
N ASP A 16 -8.14 -2.87 5.02
CA ASP A 16 -7.06 -3.70 5.56
C ASP A 16 -6.21 -4.28 4.44
N ALA A 17 -4.98 -3.76 4.31
CA ALA A 17 -4.04 -4.20 3.30
C ALA A 17 -3.63 -5.69 3.44
N THR A 18 -3.75 -6.31 4.63
CA THR A 18 -3.46 -7.73 4.80
C THR A 18 -4.47 -8.59 4.06
N THR A 19 -5.75 -8.23 4.08
CA THR A 19 -6.80 -8.93 3.34
C THR A 19 -6.60 -8.80 1.83
N LEU A 20 -6.24 -7.60 1.35
CA LEU A 20 -5.92 -7.38 -0.07
C LEU A 20 -4.64 -8.10 -0.48
N ILE A 21 -3.63 -8.13 0.38
CA ILE A 21 -2.34 -8.78 0.15
C ILE A 21 -2.50 -10.31 0.11
N SER A 22 -3.32 -10.88 0.98
CA SER A 22 -3.56 -12.33 1.07
C SER A 22 -4.66 -12.83 0.15
N SER A 23 -5.33 -11.96 -0.61
CA SER A 23 -6.39 -12.40 -1.52
C SER A 23 -5.82 -13.26 -2.66
N ALA A 24 -6.55 -14.31 -3.04
CA ALA A 24 -6.18 -15.19 -4.15
C ALA A 24 -6.08 -14.43 -5.50
N ILE A 25 -6.74 -13.26 -5.62
CA ILE A 25 -6.65 -12.37 -6.78
C ILE A 25 -5.25 -11.77 -6.92
N ALA A 26 -4.57 -11.50 -5.81
CA ALA A 26 -3.24 -10.92 -5.82
C ALA A 26 -2.16 -11.84 -6.43
N GLY A 27 -2.42 -13.14 -6.51
CA GLY A 27 -1.57 -14.14 -7.19
C GLY A 27 -1.79 -14.22 -8.70
N LEU A 28 -2.88 -13.66 -9.25
CA LEU A 28 -3.16 -13.74 -10.68
C LEU A 28 -2.43 -12.65 -11.47
N ASN A 29 -1.99 -13.01 -12.68
CA ASN A 29 -1.51 -12.03 -13.64
C ASN A 29 -2.71 -11.46 -14.42
N ALA A 30 -2.81 -10.12 -14.52
CA ALA A 30 -3.89 -9.46 -15.26
C ALA A 30 -3.95 -9.90 -16.73
N GLU A 31 -2.80 -10.17 -17.34
CA GLU A 31 -2.69 -10.65 -18.72
C GLU A 31 -3.31 -12.04 -18.96
N ASP A 32 -3.49 -12.84 -17.91
CA ASP A 32 -4.10 -14.18 -18.02
C ASP A 32 -5.62 -14.15 -17.86
N ILE A 33 -6.18 -12.97 -17.52
CA ILE A 33 -7.62 -12.80 -17.35
C ILE A 33 -8.28 -12.53 -18.70
N GLU A 34 -9.34 -13.28 -19.00
CA GLU A 34 -10.18 -13.05 -20.18
C GLU A 34 -11.36 -12.15 -19.86
N SER A 35 -12.00 -12.33 -18.69
CA SER A 35 -13.14 -11.52 -18.30
C SER A 35 -13.36 -11.45 -16.78
N PHE A 36 -14.00 -10.36 -16.35
CA PHE A 36 -14.55 -10.17 -15.01
C PHE A 36 -16.05 -10.02 -15.10
N ASN A 37 -16.78 -10.84 -14.34
CA ASN A 37 -18.23 -10.73 -14.20
C ASN A 37 -18.57 -10.44 -12.75
N ILE A 38 -19.27 -9.34 -12.49
CA ILE A 38 -19.71 -8.96 -11.14
C ILE A 38 -21.20 -9.30 -11.04
N LEU A 39 -21.52 -10.29 -10.23
CA LEU A 39 -22.89 -10.75 -9.97
C LEU A 39 -23.39 -10.10 -8.68
N LYS A 40 -24.40 -9.23 -8.82
CA LYS A 40 -25.01 -8.49 -7.70
C LYS A 40 -26.44 -8.93 -7.39
N ASP A 41 -27.07 -9.63 -8.32
CA ASP A 41 -28.48 -10.02 -8.19
C ASP A 41 -28.62 -11.33 -7.40
N GLY A 42 -29.66 -11.42 -6.57
CA GLY A 42 -29.91 -12.60 -5.73
C GLY A 42 -30.08 -13.91 -6.50
N SER A 43 -30.59 -13.86 -7.74
CA SER A 43 -30.72 -15.03 -8.62
C SER A 43 -29.35 -15.54 -9.09
N ALA A 44 -28.42 -14.63 -9.43
CA ALA A 44 -27.06 -14.99 -9.85
C ALA A 44 -26.23 -15.47 -8.66
N THR A 45 -26.41 -14.87 -7.47
CA THR A 45 -25.68 -15.25 -6.26
C THR A 45 -26.19 -16.55 -5.64
N SER A 46 -27.45 -16.99 -5.92
CA SER A 46 -28.01 -18.25 -5.43
C SER A 46 -27.22 -19.49 -5.85
N ILE A 47 -26.51 -19.42 -7.00
CA ILE A 47 -25.66 -20.51 -7.51
C ILE A 47 -24.44 -20.72 -6.59
N TYR A 48 -23.98 -19.66 -5.91
CA TYR A 48 -22.77 -19.68 -5.08
C TYR A 48 -23.08 -19.83 -3.57
N GLY A 49 -24.35 -19.92 -3.21
CA GLY A 49 -24.81 -20.17 -1.83
C GLY A 49 -24.71 -18.96 -0.90
N ALA A 50 -24.75 -19.21 0.42
CA ALA A 50 -24.81 -18.16 1.44
C ALA A 50 -23.61 -17.19 1.44
N ARG A 51 -22.46 -17.61 0.94
CA ARG A 51 -21.26 -16.77 0.81
C ARG A 51 -21.39 -15.64 -0.21
N ALA A 52 -22.39 -15.72 -1.07
CA ALA A 52 -22.61 -14.79 -2.17
C ALA A 52 -23.54 -13.62 -1.81
N MET A 53 -23.95 -13.46 -0.55
CA MET A 53 -24.92 -12.41 -0.15
C MET A 53 -24.44 -10.99 -0.42
N ALA A 54 -23.13 -10.74 -0.39
CA ALA A 54 -22.55 -9.44 -0.72
C ALA A 54 -22.23 -9.26 -2.22
N GLY A 55 -22.47 -10.27 -3.04
CA GLY A 55 -22.13 -10.33 -4.46
C GLY A 55 -20.99 -11.31 -4.74
N VAL A 56 -20.78 -11.63 -6.03
CA VAL A 56 -19.73 -12.54 -6.49
C VAL A 56 -18.96 -11.90 -7.64
N ILE A 57 -17.65 -12.00 -7.60
CA ILE A 57 -16.77 -11.64 -8.72
C ILE A 57 -16.28 -12.93 -9.37
N VAL A 58 -16.74 -13.18 -10.59
CA VAL A 58 -16.33 -14.35 -11.38
C VAL A 58 -15.18 -13.92 -12.30
N ILE A 59 -14.01 -14.52 -12.13
CA ILE A 59 -12.84 -14.28 -12.95
C ILE A 59 -12.64 -15.45 -13.88
N THR A 60 -12.69 -15.21 -15.20
CA THR A 60 -12.41 -16.20 -16.22
C THR A 60 -11.01 -16.01 -16.76
N THR A 61 -10.19 -17.05 -16.76
CA THR A 61 -8.83 -17.03 -17.32
C THR A 61 -8.84 -17.43 -18.79
N LYS A 62 -7.85 -16.92 -19.55
CA LYS A 62 -7.68 -17.24 -20.97
C LYS A 62 -7.52 -18.75 -21.20
N LYS A 63 -8.09 -19.22 -22.32
CA LYS A 63 -8.03 -20.61 -22.76
C LYS A 63 -7.36 -20.72 -24.13
N GLY A 64 -6.87 -21.89 -24.46
CA GLY A 64 -6.39 -22.20 -25.80
C GLY A 64 -7.54 -22.15 -26.83
N ARG A 65 -7.20 -21.85 -28.08
CA ARG A 65 -8.17 -21.81 -29.19
C ARG A 65 -7.71 -22.75 -30.31
N ALA A 66 -8.66 -23.53 -30.83
CA ALA A 66 -8.42 -24.42 -31.97
C ALA A 66 -7.98 -23.63 -33.22
N GLY A 67 -7.07 -24.20 -34.00
CA GLY A 67 -6.58 -23.60 -35.23
C GLY A 67 -5.64 -22.41 -35.05
N VAL A 68 -5.25 -22.05 -33.82
CA VAL A 68 -4.37 -20.94 -33.51
C VAL A 68 -3.09 -21.45 -32.86
N SER A 69 -1.94 -20.97 -33.32
CA SER A 69 -0.67 -21.11 -32.58
C SER A 69 -0.02 -19.72 -32.53
N ARG A 70 0.05 -19.15 -31.34
CA ARG A 70 0.55 -17.79 -31.12
C ARG A 70 1.33 -17.70 -29.83
N ILE A 71 2.47 -17.02 -29.91
CA ILE A 71 3.24 -16.57 -28.74
C ILE A 71 3.05 -15.05 -28.64
N ASN A 72 2.68 -14.59 -27.45
CA ASN A 72 2.60 -13.17 -27.16
C ASN A 72 3.60 -12.82 -26.05
N TYR A 73 4.23 -11.66 -26.18
CA TYR A 73 5.01 -11.04 -25.13
C TYR A 73 4.42 -9.67 -24.84
N THR A 74 4.21 -9.38 -23.55
CA THR A 74 3.76 -8.06 -23.06
C THR A 74 4.79 -7.56 -22.07
N GLY A 75 5.31 -6.36 -22.30
CA GLY A 75 6.16 -5.63 -21.36
C GLY A 75 5.47 -4.35 -20.94
N GLU A 76 5.31 -4.13 -19.66
CA GLU A 76 4.72 -2.94 -19.06
C GLU A 76 5.74 -2.24 -18.19
N PHE A 77 5.85 -0.92 -18.33
CA PHE A 77 6.74 -0.07 -17.54
C PHE A 77 5.93 1.11 -17.02
N THR A 78 5.90 1.25 -15.70
CA THR A 78 5.24 2.38 -15.04
C THR A 78 6.26 3.19 -14.27
N TYR A 79 6.44 4.45 -14.68
CA TYR A 79 7.27 5.39 -13.96
C TYR A 79 6.43 6.21 -12.99
N ARG A 80 6.85 6.26 -11.72
CA ARG A 80 6.21 7.05 -10.66
C ARG A 80 7.21 8.06 -10.14
N MET A 81 6.84 9.34 -10.22
CA MET A 81 7.64 10.44 -9.69
C MET A 81 7.30 10.70 -8.22
N ILE A 82 8.27 11.26 -7.51
CA ILE A 82 8.03 11.84 -6.19
C ILE A 82 7.08 13.03 -6.37
N PRO A 83 5.99 13.13 -5.58
CA PRO A 83 5.11 14.30 -5.62
C PRO A 83 5.85 15.56 -5.19
N SER A 84 5.44 16.71 -5.71
CA SER A 84 6.02 18.00 -5.37
C SER A 84 5.05 18.86 -4.57
N TYR A 85 5.52 19.53 -3.53
CA TYR A 85 4.69 20.50 -2.81
C TYR A 85 4.19 21.66 -3.67
N ASN A 86 4.80 21.90 -4.82
CA ASN A 86 4.34 22.92 -5.78
C ASN A 86 2.97 22.55 -6.42
N GLU A 87 2.56 21.31 -6.34
CA GLU A 87 1.27 20.82 -6.85
C GLU A 87 0.13 20.97 -5.82
N PHE A 88 0.46 21.37 -4.58
CA PHE A 88 -0.47 21.46 -3.47
C PHE A 88 -0.49 22.85 -2.85
N ASN A 89 -1.66 23.27 -2.39
CA ASN A 89 -1.81 24.52 -1.64
C ASN A 89 -1.51 24.29 -0.14
N ILE A 90 -0.24 24.03 0.17
CA ILE A 90 0.25 23.76 1.53
C ILE A 90 1.26 24.82 1.90
N MET A 91 1.12 25.38 3.11
CA MET A 91 2.03 26.39 3.64
C MET A 91 3.46 25.85 3.71
N ASN A 92 4.42 26.69 3.32
CA ASN A 92 5.85 26.43 3.56
C ASN A 92 6.22 26.70 5.03
N SER A 93 7.48 26.48 5.41
CA SER A 93 7.93 26.70 6.78
C SER A 93 7.82 28.15 7.22
N GLN A 94 8.10 29.12 6.34
CA GLN A 94 8.05 30.56 6.67
C GLN A 94 6.62 30.97 6.99
N ASP A 95 5.65 30.60 6.14
CA ASP A 95 4.24 30.92 6.36
C ASP A 95 3.72 30.28 7.65
N GLN A 96 4.08 29.03 7.89
CA GLN A 96 3.71 28.32 9.12
C GLN A 96 4.31 28.97 10.37
N MET A 97 5.59 29.34 10.33
CA MET A 97 6.23 30.00 11.47
C MET A 97 5.66 31.39 11.72
N ALA A 98 5.23 32.13 10.68
CA ALA A 98 4.51 33.38 10.84
C ALA A 98 3.18 33.20 11.59
N VAL A 99 2.42 32.16 11.26
CA VAL A 99 1.20 31.79 12.00
C VAL A 99 1.52 31.41 13.46
N TYR A 100 2.55 30.60 13.69
CA TYR A 100 2.94 30.21 15.05
C TYR A 100 3.40 31.40 15.89
N GLU A 101 4.11 32.35 15.31
CA GLU A 101 4.52 33.58 16.00
C GLU A 101 3.31 34.41 16.42
N GLU A 102 2.28 34.51 15.57
CA GLU A 102 1.03 35.19 15.92
C GLU A 102 0.29 34.44 17.04
N MET A 103 0.25 33.12 16.99
CA MET A 103 -0.33 32.29 18.08
C MET A 103 0.43 32.48 19.38
N ARG A 104 1.77 32.59 19.31
CA ARG A 104 2.61 32.85 20.50
C ARG A 104 2.29 34.22 21.11
N LYS A 105 2.17 35.27 20.30
CA LYS A 105 1.82 36.63 20.76
C LYS A 105 0.46 36.65 21.44
N LYS A 106 -0.49 35.80 20.99
CA LYS A 106 -1.82 35.65 21.62
C LYS A 106 -1.81 34.75 22.86
N GLY A 107 -0.66 34.20 23.25
CA GLY A 107 -0.52 33.32 24.40
C GLY A 107 -0.98 31.87 24.19
N TRP A 108 -1.31 31.48 22.96
CA TRP A 108 -1.79 30.11 22.65
C TRP A 108 -0.68 29.07 22.60
N LEU A 109 0.57 29.47 22.41
CA LEU A 109 1.74 28.61 22.39
C LEU A 109 2.64 28.90 23.61
N ASN A 110 2.10 28.78 24.82
CA ASN A 110 2.86 28.87 26.05
C ASN A 110 3.37 27.49 26.52
N LEU A 111 4.31 27.47 27.47
CA LEU A 111 4.90 26.24 27.97
C LEU A 111 3.86 25.27 28.54
N ALA A 112 2.90 25.74 29.31
CA ALA A 112 1.88 24.89 29.93
C ALA A 112 0.96 24.22 28.89
N GLU A 113 0.62 24.96 27.83
CA GLU A 113 -0.24 24.47 26.75
C GLU A 113 0.47 23.49 25.80
N THR A 114 1.75 23.73 25.52
CA THR A 114 2.48 22.97 24.50
C THR A 114 3.23 21.77 25.07
N ALA A 115 3.74 21.84 26.30
CA ALA A 115 4.49 20.74 26.91
C ALA A 115 3.62 19.52 27.24
N ASN A 116 2.32 19.72 27.49
CA ASN A 116 1.38 18.67 27.86
C ASN A 116 0.59 18.08 26.67
N ARG A 117 0.79 18.55 25.44
CA ARG A 117 0.11 18.04 24.25
C ARG A 117 0.84 16.84 23.68
N SER A 118 0.07 15.88 23.13
CA SER A 118 0.59 14.68 22.47
C SER A 118 1.42 15.01 21.21
N GLU A 119 1.18 16.17 20.60
CA GLU A 119 1.93 16.68 19.45
C GLU A 119 2.52 18.05 19.80
N SER A 120 3.77 18.06 20.22
CA SER A 120 4.40 19.28 20.73
C SER A 120 4.98 20.19 19.64
N GLY A 121 5.24 19.66 18.43
CA GLY A 121 5.76 20.44 17.31
C GLY A 121 7.07 21.19 17.61
N VAL A 122 7.30 22.29 16.90
CA VAL A 122 8.52 23.10 17.04
C VAL A 122 8.62 23.73 18.43
N TYR A 123 7.55 24.36 18.90
CA TYR A 123 7.55 25.04 20.20
C TYR A 123 7.63 24.06 21.37
N GLY A 124 6.90 22.96 21.33
CA GLY A 124 6.98 21.94 22.37
C GLY A 124 8.37 21.33 22.47
N ARG A 125 9.01 21.03 21.34
CA ARG A 125 10.40 20.57 21.34
C ARG A 125 11.35 21.62 21.88
N MET A 126 11.19 22.89 21.52
CA MET A 126 11.97 23.99 22.07
C MET A 126 11.88 24.04 23.60
N TYR A 127 10.67 24.00 24.14
CA TYR A 127 10.46 24.01 25.59
C TYR A 127 11.02 22.76 26.28
N ASN A 128 10.93 21.59 25.63
CA ASN A 128 11.54 20.37 26.16
C ASN A 128 13.07 20.47 26.19
N LEU A 129 13.70 21.05 25.16
CA LEU A 129 15.14 21.27 25.14
C LEU A 129 15.59 22.25 26.24
N ILE A 130 14.84 23.33 26.48
CA ILE A 130 15.10 24.29 27.55
C ILE A 130 14.95 23.59 28.92
N SER A 131 13.86 22.85 29.13
CA SER A 131 13.58 22.13 30.39
C SER A 131 14.64 21.06 30.69
N ALA A 132 15.17 20.40 29.66
CA ALA A 132 16.24 19.42 29.77
C ALA A 132 17.65 20.06 29.88
N SER A 133 17.76 21.40 29.92
CA SER A 133 19.03 22.14 29.90
C SER A 133 19.92 21.84 28.67
N LEU A 134 19.31 21.40 27.57
CA LEU A 134 19.98 21.17 26.29
C LEU A 134 19.97 22.41 25.39
N MET A 135 19.21 23.43 25.75
CA MET A 135 19.18 24.74 25.10
C MET A 135 19.06 25.82 26.16
N GLU A 136 19.81 26.93 26.00
CA GLU A 136 19.72 28.07 26.89
C GLU A 136 18.37 28.78 26.76
N ASN A 137 17.82 29.23 27.87
CA ASN A 137 16.60 30.05 27.89
C ASN A 137 16.92 31.53 27.74
N THR A 138 17.59 31.89 26.61
CA THR A 138 17.93 33.25 26.25
C THR A 138 17.18 33.67 24.99
N PRO A 139 16.87 34.98 24.81
CA PRO A 139 16.22 35.45 23.58
C PRO A 139 16.98 35.09 22.32
N GLU A 140 18.31 35.11 22.38
CA GLU A 140 19.21 34.78 21.27
C GLU A 140 19.11 33.34 20.87
N ALA A 141 19.17 32.39 21.83
CA ALA A 141 19.06 30.96 21.59
C ALA A 141 17.66 30.58 21.06
N ILE A 142 16.60 31.13 21.66
CA ILE A 142 15.21 30.95 21.23
C ILE A 142 15.03 31.45 19.79
N THR A 143 15.48 32.66 19.49
CA THR A 143 15.39 33.25 18.13
C THR A 143 16.16 32.42 17.13
N GLY A 144 17.35 31.95 17.47
CA GLY A 144 18.17 31.09 16.61
C GLY A 144 17.48 29.78 16.29
N TYR A 145 16.88 29.13 17.31
CA TYR A 145 16.13 27.91 17.14
C TYR A 145 14.88 28.10 16.25
N LEU A 146 14.07 29.11 16.50
CA LEU A 146 12.87 29.40 15.72
C LEU A 146 13.20 29.77 14.26
N ARG A 147 14.28 30.51 14.03
CA ARG A 147 14.78 30.79 12.67
C ARG A 147 15.21 29.52 11.96
N SER A 148 15.86 28.58 12.64
CA SER A 148 16.22 27.31 12.02
C SER A 148 14.99 26.54 11.53
N ALA A 149 13.88 26.60 12.25
CA ALA A 149 12.61 26.00 11.84
C ALA A 149 11.96 26.76 10.67
N GLU A 150 12.05 28.09 10.65
CA GLU A 150 11.53 28.95 9.58
C GLU A 150 12.17 28.63 8.21
N TYR A 151 13.49 28.42 8.19
CA TYR A 151 14.23 28.15 6.96
C TYR A 151 14.33 26.66 6.60
N ARG A 152 13.90 25.75 7.45
CA ARG A 152 14.06 24.30 7.28
C ARG A 152 13.36 23.77 6.04
N ASN A 153 12.10 24.12 5.86
CA ASN A 153 11.25 23.76 4.71
C ASN A 153 11.33 22.27 4.32
N THR A 154 11.17 21.40 5.32
CA THR A 154 11.29 19.95 5.15
C THR A 154 10.41 19.46 4.02
N ASP A 155 10.99 18.71 3.11
CA ASP A 155 10.30 18.03 2.03
C ASP A 155 10.01 16.57 2.45
N TRP A 156 8.81 16.34 2.98
CA TRP A 156 8.37 15.01 3.40
C TRP A 156 8.15 14.07 2.23
N PHE A 157 7.82 14.58 1.04
CA PHE A 157 7.73 13.74 -0.13
C PHE A 157 9.10 13.18 -0.51
N GLN A 158 10.13 14.02 -0.57
CA GLN A 158 11.50 13.57 -0.80
C GLN A 158 12.02 12.64 0.30
N ALA A 159 11.57 12.85 1.55
CA ALA A 159 11.97 12.02 2.67
C ALA A 159 11.33 10.62 2.64
N LEU A 160 10.09 10.49 2.14
CA LEU A 160 9.28 9.27 2.26
C LEU A 160 9.09 8.49 0.96
N PHE A 161 9.36 9.10 -0.19
CA PHE A 161 9.11 8.52 -1.51
C PHE A 161 10.38 8.39 -2.33
N ASN A 162 10.31 7.53 -3.34
CA ASN A 162 11.36 7.32 -4.33
C ASN A 162 10.77 7.52 -5.73
N ASN A 163 11.57 8.08 -6.65
CA ASN A 163 11.28 7.86 -8.05
C ASN A 163 11.49 6.38 -8.35
N ASN A 164 10.53 5.72 -8.97
CA ASN A 164 10.66 4.31 -9.28
C ASN A 164 10.13 3.96 -10.67
N ILE A 165 10.65 2.87 -11.19
CA ILE A 165 10.14 2.22 -12.40
C ILE A 165 9.67 0.83 -11.97
N MET A 166 8.36 0.64 -11.94
CA MET A 166 7.76 -0.68 -11.88
C MET A 166 7.79 -1.29 -13.27
N HIS A 167 8.15 -2.54 -13.38
CA HIS A 167 8.09 -3.25 -14.65
C HIS A 167 7.48 -4.64 -14.50
N SER A 168 6.74 -5.03 -15.51
CA SER A 168 6.11 -6.34 -15.63
C SER A 168 6.39 -6.93 -17.00
N HIS A 169 6.70 -8.20 -17.05
CA HIS A 169 6.95 -8.96 -18.27
C HIS A 169 6.08 -10.22 -18.25
N SER A 170 5.39 -10.46 -19.34
CA SER A 170 4.54 -11.64 -19.50
C SER A 170 4.77 -12.28 -20.86
N VAL A 171 4.96 -13.58 -20.86
CA VAL A 171 5.01 -14.40 -22.09
C VAL A 171 3.86 -15.39 -22.04
N SER A 172 3.06 -15.47 -23.08
CA SER A 172 1.99 -16.43 -23.19
C SER A 172 1.99 -17.18 -24.51
N LEU A 173 1.68 -18.46 -24.46
CA LEU A 173 1.51 -19.35 -25.58
C LEU A 173 0.04 -19.78 -25.64
N THR A 174 -0.59 -19.55 -26.79
CA THR A 174 -1.92 -20.09 -27.10
C THR A 174 -1.75 -21.03 -28.27
N SER A 175 -2.20 -22.28 -28.15
CA SER A 175 -2.18 -23.25 -29.23
C SER A 175 -3.39 -24.18 -29.12
N GLY A 176 -3.80 -24.77 -30.24
CA GLY A 176 -4.88 -25.74 -30.24
C GLY A 176 -5.11 -26.41 -31.57
N THR A 177 -5.71 -27.61 -31.49
CA THR A 177 -6.23 -28.40 -32.59
C THR A 177 -7.73 -28.58 -32.38
N GLU A 178 -8.42 -29.28 -33.28
CA GLU A 178 -9.84 -29.62 -33.09
C GLU A 178 -10.09 -30.47 -31.81
N LYS A 179 -9.10 -31.25 -31.38
CA LYS A 179 -9.20 -32.14 -30.22
C LYS A 179 -8.52 -31.61 -28.96
N SER A 180 -7.69 -30.59 -29.07
CA SER A 180 -6.91 -30.08 -27.93
C SER A 180 -6.73 -28.59 -27.99
N SER A 181 -6.69 -27.94 -26.85
CA SER A 181 -6.35 -26.53 -26.74
C SER A 181 -5.49 -26.27 -25.50
N TYR A 182 -4.49 -25.40 -25.64
CA TYR A 182 -3.51 -25.13 -24.61
C TYR A 182 -3.31 -23.60 -24.49
N TYR A 183 -3.33 -23.14 -23.28
CA TYR A 183 -2.87 -21.81 -22.92
C TYR A 183 -1.83 -21.96 -21.81
N ALA A 184 -0.66 -21.41 -21.99
CA ALA A 184 0.39 -21.36 -20.97
C ALA A 184 0.95 -19.94 -20.88
N SER A 185 1.19 -19.46 -19.67
CA SER A 185 1.83 -18.16 -19.46
C SER A 185 2.82 -18.20 -18.31
N LEU A 186 3.84 -17.33 -18.43
CA LEU A 186 4.81 -17.02 -17.40
C LEU A 186 4.87 -15.51 -17.26
N SER A 187 4.83 -15.00 -16.05
CA SER A 187 5.03 -13.56 -15.81
C SER A 187 5.95 -13.27 -14.64
N ALA A 188 6.60 -12.11 -14.71
CA ALA A 188 7.41 -11.55 -13.66
C ALA A 188 7.08 -10.08 -13.50
N LEU A 189 6.76 -9.64 -12.28
CA LEU A 189 6.53 -8.26 -11.90
C LEU A 189 7.55 -7.87 -10.86
N TYR A 190 8.16 -6.71 -11.02
CA TYR A 190 9.04 -6.11 -10.04
C TYR A 190 8.66 -4.65 -9.82
N ASP A 191 8.29 -4.32 -8.59
CA ASP A 191 8.04 -2.97 -8.11
C ASP A 191 9.03 -2.66 -6.99
N PRO A 192 10.01 -1.77 -7.21
CA PRO A 192 10.97 -1.38 -6.16
C PRO A 192 10.35 -0.52 -5.06
N GLY A 193 9.07 -0.16 -5.19
CA GLY A 193 8.32 0.62 -4.23
C GLY A 193 8.38 2.14 -4.45
N TRP A 194 7.23 2.76 -4.49
CA TRP A 194 7.10 4.22 -4.56
C TRP A 194 7.39 4.86 -3.20
N THR A 195 6.87 4.28 -2.11
CA THR A 195 7.23 4.67 -0.75
C THR A 195 8.48 3.93 -0.31
N LYS A 196 9.32 4.59 0.49
CA LYS A 196 10.47 3.93 1.13
C LYS A 196 9.98 2.73 1.94
N THR A 197 10.77 1.67 2.01
CA THR A 197 10.43 0.38 2.66
C THR A 197 9.35 -0.45 1.97
N SER A 198 8.76 0.00 0.88
CA SER A 198 7.85 -0.83 0.07
C SER A 198 8.60 -1.51 -1.07
N LYS A 199 8.27 -2.78 -1.34
CA LYS A 199 8.81 -3.53 -2.48
C LYS A 199 7.90 -4.72 -2.77
N VAL A 200 7.68 -5.01 -4.05
CA VAL A 200 6.94 -6.20 -4.48
C VAL A 200 7.68 -6.89 -5.62
N SER A 201 7.83 -8.20 -5.50
CA SER A 201 8.24 -9.09 -6.60
C SER A 201 7.24 -10.21 -6.71
N ARG A 202 6.73 -10.49 -7.91
CA ARG A 202 5.75 -11.55 -8.15
C ARG A 202 6.12 -12.31 -9.41
N TYR A 203 6.10 -13.63 -9.31
CA TYR A 203 6.28 -14.54 -10.43
C TYR A 203 5.04 -15.42 -10.52
N THR A 204 4.49 -15.57 -11.73
CA THR A 204 3.32 -16.41 -11.95
C THR A 204 3.56 -17.38 -13.10
N ALA A 205 2.96 -18.56 -12.97
CA ALA A 205 2.90 -19.55 -14.03
C ALA A 205 1.44 -20.04 -14.13
N ASN A 206 0.89 -20.08 -15.33
CA ASN A 206 -0.47 -20.51 -15.57
C ASN A 206 -0.47 -21.51 -16.75
N LEU A 207 -1.21 -22.60 -16.57
CA LEU A 207 -1.45 -23.61 -17.60
C LEU A 207 -2.94 -23.96 -17.61
N ASN A 208 -3.54 -23.84 -18.78
CA ASN A 208 -4.92 -24.24 -19.01
C ASN A 208 -4.93 -25.12 -20.27
N ALA A 209 -5.19 -26.40 -20.10
CA ALA A 209 -5.18 -27.38 -21.17
C ALA A 209 -6.52 -28.11 -21.20
N THR A 210 -7.10 -28.25 -22.39
CA THR A 210 -8.30 -29.02 -22.64
C THR A 210 -7.98 -30.05 -23.70
N TYR A 211 -8.36 -31.32 -23.46
CA TYR A 211 -8.19 -32.42 -24.39
C TYR A 211 -9.46 -33.23 -24.50
N ASN A 212 -10.03 -33.30 -25.70
CA ASN A 212 -11.18 -34.11 -26.04
C ASN A 212 -10.69 -35.54 -26.40
N ILE A 213 -10.77 -36.46 -25.44
CA ILE A 213 -10.32 -37.86 -25.59
C ILE A 213 -11.27 -38.59 -26.53
N LEU A 214 -12.58 -38.40 -26.32
CA LEU A 214 -13.68 -38.91 -27.11
C LEU A 214 -14.70 -37.77 -27.30
N ASP A 215 -15.66 -37.96 -28.19
CA ASP A 215 -16.73 -36.97 -28.45
C ASP A 215 -17.53 -36.59 -27.17
N ASN A 216 -17.58 -37.54 -26.22
CA ASN A 216 -18.28 -37.38 -24.93
C ASN A 216 -17.35 -37.36 -23.70
N LEU A 217 -16.04 -37.35 -23.89
CA LEU A 217 -15.06 -37.33 -22.80
C LEU A 217 -14.01 -36.24 -23.01
N THR A 218 -14.07 -35.22 -22.17
CA THR A 218 -13.13 -34.08 -22.17
C THR A 218 -12.33 -34.05 -20.87
N LEU A 219 -11.02 -33.97 -20.97
CA LEU A 219 -10.10 -33.74 -19.86
C LEU A 219 -9.75 -32.25 -19.84
N ASN A 220 -9.98 -31.59 -18.71
CA ASN A 220 -9.54 -30.24 -18.45
C ASN A 220 -8.49 -30.25 -17.34
N LEU A 221 -7.36 -29.58 -17.58
CA LEU A 221 -6.30 -29.38 -16.61
C LEU A 221 -6.08 -27.89 -16.46
N ILE A 222 -6.27 -27.38 -15.25
CA ILE A 222 -5.99 -25.98 -14.89
C ILE A 222 -4.96 -25.99 -13.77
N SER A 223 -3.84 -25.33 -13.98
CA SER A 223 -2.77 -25.19 -12.98
C SER A 223 -2.33 -23.73 -12.92
N ASN A 224 -2.39 -23.17 -11.75
CA ASN A 224 -1.88 -21.82 -11.47
C ASN A 224 -0.87 -21.93 -10.34
N ALA A 225 0.25 -21.27 -10.48
CA ALA A 225 1.26 -21.12 -9.44
C ALA A 225 1.68 -19.66 -9.37
N SER A 226 1.79 -19.11 -8.18
CA SER A 226 2.36 -17.79 -7.95
C SER A 226 3.30 -17.80 -6.76
N TYR A 227 4.39 -17.05 -6.89
CA TYR A 227 5.28 -16.69 -5.79
C TYR A 227 5.35 -15.18 -5.70
N ARG A 228 5.01 -14.64 -4.55
CA ARG A 228 5.05 -13.21 -4.27
C ARG A 228 5.85 -12.95 -3.01
N LYS A 229 6.84 -12.07 -3.16
CA LYS A 229 7.57 -11.48 -2.05
C LYS A 229 7.21 -10.01 -1.95
N GLN A 230 6.75 -9.59 -0.77
CA GLN A 230 6.33 -8.22 -0.53
C GLN A 230 6.88 -7.69 0.77
N LYS A 231 7.48 -6.51 0.71
CA LYS A 231 7.81 -5.70 1.86
C LYS A 231 6.92 -4.47 1.88
N ALA A 232 6.29 -4.17 3.00
CA ALA A 232 5.41 -3.02 3.16
C ALA A 232 5.53 -2.42 4.57
N PRO A 233 5.35 -1.09 4.73
CA PRO A 233 5.28 -0.47 6.06
C PRO A 233 4.09 -1.01 6.86
N GLY A 234 4.25 -1.12 8.17
CA GLY A 234 3.20 -1.53 9.11
C GLY A 234 3.47 -2.88 9.77
N THR A 235 2.54 -3.34 10.58
CA THR A 235 2.60 -4.61 11.30
C THR A 235 1.44 -5.52 10.89
N LEU A 236 1.60 -6.84 11.10
CA LEU A 236 0.52 -7.82 10.88
C LEU A 236 -0.49 -7.81 12.03
N SER A 237 -0.08 -7.35 13.22
CA SER A 237 -0.97 -7.25 14.37
C SER A 237 -2.03 -6.18 14.13
N SER A 238 -3.27 -6.52 14.40
CA SER A 238 -4.39 -5.60 14.30
C SER A 238 -5.27 -5.71 15.55
N THR A 239 -5.81 -4.59 15.98
CA THR A 239 -6.82 -4.52 17.06
C THR A 239 -8.13 -4.02 16.46
N THR A 240 -9.23 -4.71 16.77
CA THR A 240 -10.56 -4.25 16.38
C THR A 240 -11.14 -3.41 17.52
N ASP A 241 -11.52 -2.17 17.21
CA ASP A 241 -12.25 -1.32 18.15
C ASP A 241 -13.65 -1.92 18.37
N ALA A 242 -13.92 -2.35 19.60
CA ALA A 242 -15.19 -3.02 19.96
C ALA A 242 -16.43 -2.11 19.82
N VAL A 243 -16.27 -0.79 19.75
CA VAL A 243 -17.36 0.18 19.66
C VAL A 243 -17.67 0.56 18.21
N THR A 244 -16.63 0.79 17.43
CA THR A 244 -16.76 1.27 16.04
C THR A 244 -16.62 0.16 14.99
N GLY A 245 -16.17 -1.03 15.39
CA GLY A 245 -15.84 -2.12 14.48
C GLY A 245 -14.62 -1.87 13.58
N THR A 246 -13.94 -0.73 13.76
CA THR A 246 -12.78 -0.40 12.92
C THR A 246 -11.55 -1.21 13.31
N VAL A 247 -10.90 -1.78 12.31
CA VAL A 247 -9.62 -2.49 12.48
C VAL A 247 -8.49 -1.47 12.44
N LYS A 248 -7.70 -1.40 13.51
CA LYS A 248 -6.48 -0.58 13.58
C LYS A 248 -5.28 -1.49 13.77
N ARG A 249 -4.18 -1.15 13.13
CA ARG A 249 -2.90 -1.78 13.38
C ARG A 249 -2.11 -0.96 14.38
N ASP A 250 -1.18 -1.62 15.08
CA ASP A 250 -0.30 -0.95 16.04
C ASP A 250 0.54 0.14 15.37
N PHE A 251 0.84 -0.06 14.08
CA PHE A 251 1.53 0.92 13.26
C PHE A 251 0.85 1.06 11.90
N ASP A 252 0.00 2.07 11.78
CA ASP A 252 -0.72 2.38 10.54
C ASP A 252 -0.44 3.83 10.13
N ILE A 253 0.66 4.02 9.40
CA ILE A 253 1.01 5.32 8.83
C ILE A 253 0.95 5.24 7.32
N ASN A 254 0.06 6.02 6.75
CA ASN A 254 0.06 6.29 5.32
C ASN A 254 1.10 7.38 5.02
N PRO A 255 2.23 7.07 4.34
CA PRO A 255 3.29 8.05 4.08
C PRO A 255 2.82 9.26 3.28
N TYR A 256 1.85 9.08 2.37
CA TYR A 256 1.28 10.17 1.58
C TYR A 256 0.48 11.13 2.46
N SER A 257 -0.41 10.59 3.29
CA SER A 257 -1.17 11.38 4.26
C SER A 257 -0.25 12.08 5.26
N TYR A 258 0.82 11.41 5.69
CA TYR A 258 1.83 12.01 6.56
C TYR A 258 2.51 13.22 5.91
N ALA A 259 2.97 13.08 4.66
CA ALA A 259 3.60 14.17 3.92
C ALA A 259 2.65 15.37 3.72
N MET A 260 1.36 15.11 3.46
CA MET A 260 0.36 16.16 3.27
C MET A 260 0.00 16.93 4.54
N ASN A 261 0.00 16.25 5.69
CA ASN A 261 -0.55 16.80 6.95
C ASN A 261 0.53 17.19 7.96
N THR A 262 1.80 16.82 7.73
CA THR A 262 2.88 17.11 8.67
C THR A 262 3.52 18.47 8.36
N SER A 263 3.76 19.24 9.42
CA SER A 263 4.40 20.53 9.31
C SER A 263 5.80 20.43 8.67
N ARG A 264 6.06 21.30 7.71
CA ARG A 264 7.37 21.43 7.05
C ARG A 264 8.41 22.14 7.91
N THR A 265 8.01 22.69 9.07
CA THR A 265 8.92 23.26 10.07
C THR A 265 9.63 22.21 10.91
N LEU A 266 9.14 20.95 10.91
CA LEU A 266 9.73 19.87 11.68
C LEU A 266 10.99 19.32 11.00
N ASP A 267 11.96 18.95 11.81
CA ASP A 267 13.18 18.29 11.37
C ASP A 267 12.92 16.80 11.15
N LYS A 268 13.25 16.28 9.95
CA LYS A 268 13.03 14.89 9.58
C LYS A 268 13.85 13.90 10.44
N ASP A 269 14.97 14.34 10.96
CA ASP A 269 15.91 13.51 11.73
C ASP A 269 15.66 13.61 13.25
N ALA A 270 14.77 14.51 13.68
CA ALA A 270 14.44 14.70 15.09
C ALA A 270 13.25 13.83 15.54
N TYR A 271 13.27 13.46 16.82
CA TYR A 271 12.12 12.82 17.47
C TYR A 271 11.21 13.90 18.05
N TYR A 272 9.93 13.74 17.84
CA TYR A 272 8.87 14.55 18.40
C TYR A 272 7.94 13.68 19.25
N THR A 273 7.22 14.26 20.18
CA THR A 273 6.25 13.52 20.99
C THR A 273 4.96 13.33 20.17
N ARG A 274 4.54 12.09 20.00
CA ARG A 274 3.25 11.71 19.44
C ARG A 274 2.63 10.64 20.35
N ASN A 275 1.37 10.84 20.74
CA ASN A 275 0.66 9.92 21.64
C ASN A 275 1.48 9.57 22.89
N TYR A 276 2.11 10.58 23.52
CA TYR A 276 2.96 10.47 24.72
C TYR A 276 4.25 9.65 24.54
N ALA A 277 4.64 9.32 23.32
CA ALA A 277 5.88 8.60 23.00
C ALA A 277 6.76 9.37 22.01
N PRO A 278 8.08 9.19 22.07
CA PRO A 278 8.98 9.68 21.01
C PRO A 278 8.64 9.06 19.68
N PHE A 279 8.55 9.86 18.64
CA PHE A 279 8.15 9.43 17.30
C PHE A 279 9.04 10.08 16.24
N ASN A 280 9.54 9.27 15.30
CA ASN A 280 10.16 9.70 14.06
C ASN A 280 9.69 8.79 12.94
N ILE A 281 9.06 9.34 11.92
CA ILE A 281 8.45 8.57 10.82
C ILE A 281 9.46 7.72 10.06
N LEU A 282 10.69 8.22 9.84
CA LEU A 282 11.71 7.49 9.10
C LEU A 282 12.19 6.27 9.89
N HIS A 283 12.40 6.44 11.21
CA HIS A 283 12.75 5.33 12.08
C HIS A 283 11.64 4.28 12.14
N GLU A 284 10.39 4.71 12.26
CA GLU A 284 9.25 3.80 12.29
C GLU A 284 9.09 3.00 11.01
N LEU A 285 9.28 3.63 9.85
CA LEU A 285 9.24 2.94 8.56
C LEU A 285 10.39 1.93 8.39
N ASP A 286 11.55 2.19 8.99
CA ASP A 286 12.69 1.28 8.95
C ASP A 286 12.56 0.14 9.96
N ALA A 287 11.95 0.38 11.12
CA ALA A 287 11.80 -0.59 12.20
C ALA A 287 10.53 -1.46 12.06
N ASN A 288 9.42 -0.87 11.59
CA ASN A 288 8.12 -1.50 11.52
C ASN A 288 7.70 -1.75 10.08
N TYR A 289 8.00 -2.92 9.57
CA TYR A 289 7.59 -3.38 8.23
C TYR A 289 7.15 -4.84 8.25
N MET A 290 6.29 -5.17 7.31
CA MET A 290 5.91 -6.55 7.01
C MET A 290 6.80 -7.08 5.89
N ASP A 291 7.34 -8.28 6.06
CA ASP A 291 8.02 -9.05 5.00
C ASP A 291 7.21 -10.33 4.79
N LEU A 292 6.57 -10.42 3.63
CA LEU A 292 5.64 -11.49 3.29
C LEU A 292 6.17 -12.28 2.10
N ASP A 293 6.32 -13.59 2.31
CA ASP A 293 6.57 -14.56 1.26
C ASP A 293 5.32 -15.44 1.11
N VAL A 294 4.65 -15.34 -0.03
CA VAL A 294 3.40 -16.06 -0.32
C VAL A 294 3.60 -16.95 -1.54
N VAL A 295 3.29 -18.23 -1.38
CA VAL A 295 3.26 -19.22 -2.45
C VAL A 295 1.84 -19.71 -2.59
N ASP A 296 1.22 -19.47 -3.74
CA ASP A 296 -0.11 -19.96 -4.07
C ASP A 296 0.02 -20.99 -5.19
N THR A 297 -0.57 -22.16 -5.00
CA THR A 297 -0.64 -23.19 -6.04
C THR A 297 -2.05 -23.74 -6.12
N LYS A 298 -2.56 -23.88 -7.33
CA LYS A 298 -3.90 -24.39 -7.60
C LYS A 298 -3.85 -25.38 -8.76
N PHE A 299 -4.48 -26.54 -8.55
CA PHE A 299 -4.67 -27.57 -9.56
C PHE A 299 -6.15 -27.97 -9.61
N GLN A 300 -6.69 -28.07 -10.82
CA GLN A 300 -8.03 -28.53 -11.10
C GLN A 300 -8.05 -29.52 -12.27
#